data_e6b96d84265c8552d6b6318457f569f9
#
_entry.id   e6b96d84265c8552d6b6318457f569f9
#
_cell.length_a   1.000
_cell.length_b   1.000
_cell.length_c   1.000
_cell.angle_alpha   90.00
_cell.angle_beta   90.00
_cell.angle_gamma   90.00
#
_symmetry.space_group_name_H-M   'P 1'
#
loop_
_entity.id
_entity.type
_entity.pdbx_description
1 polymer ?
#
loop_
_entity_poly.entity_id
_entity_poly.type
_entity_poly.pdbx_seq_one_letter_code
_entity_poly.pdbx_strand_id
1 'polypeptide(L)'
;MDSFTKRIEKLRPVFEKIAANAYVSAIRDGFIAAMPIILFSSVFLMIAYVPNAWGFVWPKGVENNLMLAYNYSMGLLALFVAGTTAKNLTDTKNIKLPKTNQINPISVIMASMISFFILDALPLKIGSDMTYMGTQGLIAAYLVGLIIPNIYYVCIKNNITIKLPPQVPGNISQTFKDVIPMAASVTVFWAVTIAFKTFTGTNLPKFIIQALSPLFKASDSYLGLALIAGAMAFFWFCGVQGPSIVSPAVTPIMIANTAANLQLYQAGEHASHVLAYNTMDFVMNFGGTGSTFVLAYLMLIFARSKQLKATGKAAFIPGTFSVNEPVLFGTPIIMNPIFFIPFILTPIFNIWMYKFFVTALGMNSIMYTMPWTLPGPIGIPVATGFAPLSFVLVGLMLIVDIAMYLPFLKVYDSQLVEEESAAAASDAQPAAIAPTVEPGVAVAGAAAAKAGGPEVAVEEPKTEHLNKPTNVLV
;
A
#
# COMPACT_ATOMS: atom_id res chain seq x y z
N MET A 1 30.73 -0.71 -11.81
CA MET A 1 29.65 -0.36 -10.89
C MET A 1 28.86 0.86 -11.37
N ASP A 2 29.51 1.95 -11.75
CA ASP A 2 28.85 3.19 -12.19
C ASP A 2 27.91 3.05 -13.41
N SER A 3 28.21 2.15 -14.34
CA SER A 3 27.38 1.95 -15.55
C SER A 3 26.01 1.34 -15.25
N PHE A 4 25.93 0.42 -14.28
CA PHE A 4 24.68 -0.23 -13.86
C PHE A 4 23.78 0.76 -13.10
N THR A 5 24.34 1.45 -12.12
CA THR A 5 23.62 2.48 -11.34
C THR A 5 23.07 3.59 -12.24
N LYS A 6 23.90 4.12 -13.18
CA LYS A 6 23.47 5.12 -14.16
C LYS A 6 22.34 4.64 -15.09
N ARG A 7 22.30 3.35 -15.43
CA ARG A 7 21.18 2.78 -16.24
C ARG A 7 19.90 2.72 -15.43
N ILE A 8 19.97 2.34 -14.16
CA ILE A 8 18.80 2.29 -13.27
C ILE A 8 18.26 3.69 -12.98
N GLU A 9 19.13 4.67 -12.74
CA GLU A 9 18.73 6.08 -12.54
C GLU A 9 17.93 6.64 -13.73
N LYS A 10 18.24 6.24 -14.97
CA LYS A 10 17.48 6.63 -16.16
C LYS A 10 16.05 6.07 -16.18
N LEU A 11 15.79 4.96 -15.52
CA LEU A 11 14.45 4.34 -15.44
C LEU A 11 13.58 4.94 -14.32
N ARG A 12 14.20 5.53 -13.31
CA ARG A 12 13.51 6.13 -12.15
C ARG A 12 12.40 7.10 -12.55
N PRO A 13 12.56 8.08 -13.45
CA PRO A 13 11.49 9.00 -13.83
C PRO A 13 10.28 8.31 -14.46
N VAL A 14 10.50 7.18 -15.17
CA VAL A 14 9.41 6.39 -15.77
C VAL A 14 8.58 5.73 -14.67
N PHE A 15 9.23 5.14 -13.66
CA PHE A 15 8.56 4.48 -12.56
C PHE A 15 7.82 5.48 -11.66
N GLU A 16 8.43 6.64 -11.38
CA GLU A 16 7.77 7.74 -10.66
C GLU A 16 6.51 8.22 -11.40
N LYS A 17 6.57 8.33 -12.72
CA LYS A 17 5.41 8.70 -13.55
C LYS A 17 4.29 7.67 -13.49
N ILE A 18 4.62 6.37 -13.43
CA ILE A 18 3.64 5.30 -13.27
C ILE A 18 3.01 5.37 -11.88
N ALA A 19 3.82 5.50 -10.81
CA ALA A 19 3.34 5.59 -9.45
C ALA A 19 2.48 6.85 -9.19
N ALA A 20 2.79 7.95 -9.85
CA ALA A 20 2.04 9.21 -9.79
C ALA A 20 0.82 9.26 -10.74
N ASN A 21 0.54 8.19 -11.49
CA ASN A 21 -0.61 8.16 -12.38
C ASN A 21 -1.91 8.21 -11.59
N ALA A 22 -2.80 9.15 -11.94
CA ALA A 22 -4.04 9.39 -11.22
C ALA A 22 -4.95 8.15 -11.09
N TYR A 23 -4.97 7.28 -12.07
CA TYR A 23 -5.77 6.05 -12.07
C TYR A 23 -5.15 4.99 -11.15
N VAL A 24 -3.84 4.81 -11.22
CA VAL A 24 -3.10 3.88 -10.34
C VAL A 24 -3.22 4.32 -8.88
N SER A 25 -3.03 5.60 -8.60
CA SER A 25 -3.21 6.18 -7.27
C SER A 25 -4.65 6.01 -6.77
N ALA A 26 -5.67 6.23 -7.64
CA ALA A 26 -7.07 6.08 -7.25
C ALA A 26 -7.43 4.64 -6.87
N ILE A 27 -6.89 3.64 -7.55
CA ILE A 27 -7.06 2.22 -7.20
C ILE A 27 -6.44 1.96 -5.82
N ARG A 28 -5.17 2.32 -5.63
CA ARG A 28 -4.44 2.13 -4.38
C ARG A 28 -5.13 2.85 -3.21
N ASP A 29 -5.36 4.15 -3.35
CA ASP A 29 -5.88 4.99 -2.27
C ASP A 29 -7.36 4.71 -1.99
N GLY A 30 -8.11 4.30 -3.03
CA GLY A 30 -9.49 3.82 -2.91
C GLY A 30 -9.58 2.54 -2.09
N PHE A 31 -8.65 1.60 -2.29
CA PHE A 31 -8.56 0.39 -1.48
C PHE A 31 -8.12 0.69 -0.04
N ILE A 32 -7.10 1.53 0.15
CA ILE A 32 -6.64 1.95 1.47
C ILE A 32 -7.78 2.62 2.27
N ALA A 33 -8.62 3.42 1.63
CA ALA A 33 -9.79 4.03 2.27
C ALA A 33 -10.82 2.99 2.76
N ALA A 34 -10.86 1.80 2.17
CA ALA A 34 -11.72 0.69 2.60
C ALA A 34 -11.05 -0.24 3.66
N MET A 35 -9.75 -0.06 3.97
CA MET A 35 -9.04 -0.89 4.95
C MET A 35 -9.73 -0.99 6.33
N PRO A 36 -10.34 0.06 6.90
CA PRO A 36 -11.04 -0.07 8.16
C PRO A 36 -12.15 -1.13 8.14
N ILE A 37 -12.84 -1.30 7.01
CA ILE A 37 -13.88 -2.34 6.84
C ILE A 37 -13.25 -3.73 6.90
N ILE A 38 -12.12 -3.92 6.21
CA ILE A 38 -11.39 -5.19 6.15
C ILE A 38 -10.88 -5.57 7.54
N LEU A 39 -10.23 -4.63 8.23
CA LEU A 39 -9.68 -4.87 9.57
C LEU A 39 -10.78 -5.16 10.60
N PHE A 40 -11.88 -4.39 10.58
CA PHE A 40 -13.04 -4.62 11.42
C PHE A 40 -13.61 -6.03 11.20
N SER A 41 -13.85 -6.40 9.96
CA SER A 41 -14.37 -7.72 9.58
C SER A 41 -13.47 -8.85 10.07
N SER A 42 -12.15 -8.68 9.92
CA SER A 42 -11.16 -9.69 10.30
C SER A 42 -11.15 -9.99 11.79
N VAL A 43 -11.48 -9.02 12.65
CA VAL A 43 -11.60 -9.25 14.11
C VAL A 43 -12.69 -10.28 14.39
N PHE A 44 -13.87 -10.15 13.79
CA PHE A 44 -14.97 -11.11 13.99
C PHE A 44 -14.62 -12.48 13.44
N LEU A 45 -13.93 -12.52 12.30
CA LEU A 45 -13.45 -13.75 11.71
C LEU A 45 -12.45 -14.47 12.61
N MET A 46 -11.51 -13.74 13.19
CA MET A 46 -10.54 -14.30 14.15
C MET A 46 -11.23 -14.84 15.40
N ILE A 47 -12.16 -14.11 15.97
CA ILE A 47 -12.93 -14.57 17.15
C ILE A 47 -13.68 -15.86 16.80
N ALA A 48 -14.24 -15.96 15.59
CA ALA A 48 -15.00 -17.15 15.18
C ALA A 48 -14.11 -18.38 14.97
N TYR A 49 -12.94 -18.25 14.36
CA TYR A 49 -12.18 -19.43 13.87
C TYR A 49 -10.82 -19.68 14.53
N VAL A 50 -10.15 -18.66 15.07
CA VAL A 50 -8.85 -18.84 15.73
C VAL A 50 -8.91 -19.80 16.93
N PRO A 51 -9.98 -19.82 17.78
CA PRO A 51 -10.09 -20.78 18.87
C PRO A 51 -10.09 -22.25 18.42
N ASN A 52 -10.47 -22.54 17.17
CA ASN A 52 -10.47 -23.89 16.62
C ASN A 52 -9.06 -24.52 16.62
N ALA A 53 -8.00 -23.68 16.53
CA ALA A 53 -6.61 -24.15 16.60
C ALA A 53 -6.27 -24.83 17.95
N TRP A 54 -7.01 -24.51 19.00
CA TRP A 54 -6.87 -25.10 20.33
C TRP A 54 -8.02 -26.08 20.68
N GLY A 55 -8.78 -26.52 19.67
CA GLY A 55 -9.87 -27.49 19.84
C GLY A 55 -11.17 -26.90 20.41
N PHE A 56 -11.26 -25.55 20.56
CA PHE A 56 -12.50 -24.91 20.97
C PHE A 56 -13.33 -24.51 19.75
N VAL A 57 -14.55 -25.04 19.66
CA VAL A 57 -15.49 -24.75 18.57
C VAL A 57 -16.72 -24.04 19.16
N TRP A 58 -17.06 -22.89 18.61
CA TRP A 58 -18.25 -22.15 19.02
C TRP A 58 -19.54 -22.92 18.71
N PRO A 59 -20.57 -22.80 19.55
CA PRO A 59 -21.91 -23.23 19.16
C PRO A 59 -22.33 -22.53 17.85
N LYS A 60 -22.98 -23.26 16.92
CA LYS A 60 -23.35 -22.73 15.59
C LYS A 60 -24.09 -21.41 15.61
N GLY A 61 -24.96 -21.16 16.62
CA GLY A 61 -25.67 -19.88 16.78
C GLY A 61 -24.72 -18.69 17.07
N VAL A 62 -23.66 -18.92 17.86
CA VAL A 62 -22.67 -17.88 18.17
C VAL A 62 -21.79 -17.63 16.96
N GLU A 63 -21.31 -18.69 16.30
CA GLU A 63 -20.52 -18.61 15.08
C GLU A 63 -21.26 -17.83 13.99
N ASN A 64 -22.54 -18.17 13.73
CA ASN A 64 -23.37 -17.47 12.75
C ASN A 64 -23.52 -15.98 13.07
N ASN A 65 -23.69 -15.61 14.35
CA ASN A 65 -23.78 -14.20 14.76
C ASN A 65 -22.46 -13.44 14.56
N LEU A 66 -21.33 -14.07 14.85
CA LEU A 66 -20.00 -13.49 14.55
C LEU A 66 -19.79 -13.31 13.05
N MET A 67 -20.17 -14.32 12.25
CA MET A 67 -20.08 -14.27 10.80
C MET A 67 -21.06 -13.27 10.17
N LEU A 68 -22.15 -12.91 10.85
CA LEU A 68 -23.07 -11.88 10.38
C LEU A 68 -22.36 -10.53 10.21
N ALA A 69 -21.56 -10.12 11.21
CA ALA A 69 -20.78 -8.88 11.14
C ALA A 69 -19.74 -8.93 10.00
N TYR A 70 -19.07 -10.07 9.81
CA TYR A 70 -18.17 -10.29 8.69
C TYR A 70 -18.89 -10.18 7.34
N ASN A 71 -20.00 -10.88 7.17
CA ASN A 71 -20.72 -10.95 5.90
C ASN A 71 -21.31 -9.59 5.47
N TYR A 72 -21.82 -8.78 6.42
CA TYR A 72 -22.37 -7.46 6.11
C TYR A 72 -21.31 -6.34 6.01
N SER A 73 -20.06 -6.62 6.29
CA SER A 73 -18.95 -5.70 6.07
C SER A 73 -18.08 -6.15 4.89
N MET A 74 -17.39 -7.27 5.00
CA MET A 74 -16.52 -7.82 3.94
C MET A 74 -17.32 -8.27 2.70
N GLY A 75 -18.54 -8.77 2.90
CA GLY A 75 -19.44 -9.18 1.82
C GLY A 75 -19.94 -8.02 0.94
N LEU A 76 -19.75 -6.78 1.37
CA LEU A 76 -20.07 -5.57 0.60
C LEU A 76 -18.83 -4.75 0.22
N LEU A 77 -17.63 -5.32 0.38
CA LEU A 77 -16.37 -4.60 0.20
C LEU A 77 -16.25 -3.94 -1.17
N ALA A 78 -16.59 -4.65 -2.25
CA ALA A 78 -16.47 -4.11 -3.61
C ALA A 78 -17.40 -2.91 -3.84
N LEU A 79 -18.59 -2.92 -3.25
CA LEU A 79 -19.52 -1.78 -3.31
C LEU A 79 -18.87 -0.52 -2.70
N PHE A 80 -18.25 -0.65 -1.54
CA PHE A 80 -17.56 0.47 -0.90
C PHE A 80 -16.31 0.89 -1.67
N VAL A 81 -15.55 -0.06 -2.20
CA VAL A 81 -14.36 0.22 -3.00
C VAL A 81 -14.71 0.93 -4.31
N ALA A 82 -15.84 0.64 -4.95
CA ALA A 82 -16.31 1.42 -6.10
C ALA A 82 -16.48 2.90 -5.74
N GLY A 83 -17.10 3.20 -4.59
CA GLY A 83 -17.28 4.56 -4.10
C GLY A 83 -15.98 5.26 -3.72
N THR A 84 -15.11 4.59 -2.96
CA THR A 84 -13.84 5.17 -2.47
C THR A 84 -12.84 5.41 -3.60
N THR A 85 -12.76 4.51 -4.57
CA THR A 85 -11.93 4.68 -5.78
C THR A 85 -12.41 5.86 -6.60
N ALA A 86 -13.72 5.96 -6.80
CA ALA A 86 -14.32 7.09 -7.52
C ALA A 86 -14.07 8.42 -6.82
N LYS A 87 -14.16 8.48 -5.50
CA LYS A 87 -13.84 9.66 -4.69
C LYS A 87 -12.39 10.09 -4.89
N ASN A 88 -11.43 9.18 -4.79
CA ASN A 88 -10.01 9.50 -4.90
C ASN A 88 -9.64 10.01 -6.31
N LEU A 89 -10.21 9.41 -7.37
CA LEU A 89 -10.02 9.93 -8.73
C LEU A 89 -10.69 11.29 -8.91
N THR A 90 -11.85 11.51 -8.28
CA THR A 90 -12.56 12.81 -8.32
C THR A 90 -11.72 13.91 -7.70
N ASP A 91 -11.09 13.67 -6.56
CA ASP A 91 -10.22 14.65 -5.91
C ASP A 91 -9.07 15.07 -6.84
N THR A 92 -8.43 14.10 -7.49
CA THR A 92 -7.38 14.39 -8.49
C THR A 92 -7.89 15.18 -9.68
N LYS A 93 -9.14 14.93 -10.13
CA LYS A 93 -9.75 15.68 -11.23
C LYS A 93 -10.17 17.09 -10.81
N ASN A 94 -10.62 17.27 -9.58
CA ASN A 94 -10.98 18.56 -9.02
C ASN A 94 -9.80 19.55 -8.97
N ILE A 95 -8.56 19.06 -8.84
CA ILE A 95 -7.35 19.89 -8.94
C ILE A 95 -7.28 20.61 -10.30
N LYS A 96 -7.84 19.99 -11.36
CA LYS A 96 -7.83 20.54 -12.74
C LYS A 96 -9.04 21.40 -13.05
N LEU A 97 -10.00 21.52 -12.15
CA LEU A 97 -11.22 22.30 -12.31
C LEU A 97 -11.16 23.58 -11.47
N PRO A 98 -11.82 24.67 -11.93
CA PRO A 98 -11.95 25.87 -11.12
C PRO A 98 -12.62 25.59 -9.78
N LYS A 99 -12.20 26.24 -8.70
CA LYS A 99 -12.79 26.07 -7.36
C LYS A 99 -14.30 26.33 -7.31
N THR A 100 -14.80 27.18 -8.18
CA THR A 100 -16.23 27.51 -8.34
C THR A 100 -17.03 26.48 -9.14
N ASN A 101 -16.35 25.50 -9.80
CA ASN A 101 -16.98 24.52 -10.67
C ASN A 101 -16.38 23.12 -10.47
N GLN A 102 -16.32 22.66 -9.24
CA GLN A 102 -15.83 21.34 -8.90
C GLN A 102 -16.91 20.27 -8.94
N ILE A 103 -16.47 19.03 -9.07
CA ILE A 103 -17.31 17.83 -8.96
C ILE A 103 -17.59 17.57 -7.48
N ASN A 104 -18.83 17.27 -7.14
CA ASN A 104 -19.21 16.88 -5.79
C ASN A 104 -18.82 15.40 -5.53
N PRO A 105 -17.85 15.12 -4.65
CA PRO A 105 -17.40 13.74 -4.40
C PRO A 105 -18.49 12.83 -3.85
N ILE A 106 -19.42 13.36 -3.03
CA ILE A 106 -20.52 12.58 -2.44
C ILE A 106 -21.45 12.07 -3.56
N SER A 107 -21.80 12.93 -4.52
CA SER A 107 -22.62 12.52 -5.66
C SER A 107 -21.94 11.44 -6.50
N VAL A 108 -20.63 11.54 -6.70
CA VAL A 108 -19.83 10.54 -7.43
C VAL A 108 -19.77 9.21 -6.68
N ILE A 109 -19.61 9.22 -5.36
CA ILE A 109 -19.65 8.02 -4.52
C ILE A 109 -21.00 7.30 -4.71
N MET A 110 -22.10 8.03 -4.54
CA MET A 110 -23.45 7.47 -4.68
C MET A 110 -23.68 6.91 -6.09
N ALA A 111 -23.32 7.66 -7.13
CA ALA A 111 -23.43 7.21 -8.52
C ALA A 111 -22.64 5.93 -8.78
N SER A 112 -21.44 5.83 -8.21
CA SER A 112 -20.57 4.65 -8.35
C SER A 112 -21.14 3.43 -7.63
N MET A 113 -21.65 3.61 -6.42
CA MET A 113 -22.27 2.53 -5.66
C MET A 113 -23.55 2.03 -6.35
N ILE A 114 -24.41 2.93 -6.83
CA ILE A 114 -25.64 2.57 -7.58
C ILE A 114 -25.28 1.83 -8.88
N SER A 115 -24.33 2.36 -9.64
CA SER A 115 -23.91 1.77 -10.92
C SER A 115 -23.26 0.40 -10.73
N PHE A 116 -22.45 0.24 -9.69
CA PHE A 116 -21.86 -1.06 -9.34
C PHE A 116 -22.94 -2.05 -8.91
N PHE A 117 -23.90 -1.61 -8.09
CA PHE A 117 -25.02 -2.45 -7.67
C PHE A 117 -25.83 -2.96 -8.87
N ILE A 118 -26.15 -2.09 -9.85
CA ILE A 118 -26.86 -2.46 -11.09
C ILE A 118 -26.05 -3.46 -11.91
N LEU A 119 -24.73 -3.32 -11.94
CA LEU A 119 -23.82 -4.17 -12.70
C LEU A 119 -23.73 -5.59 -12.11
N ASP A 120 -23.82 -5.69 -10.79
CA ASP A 120 -23.51 -6.89 -10.02
C ASP A 120 -24.75 -7.66 -9.57
N ALA A 121 -25.73 -6.96 -8.99
CA ALA A 121 -26.89 -7.60 -8.40
C ALA A 121 -27.77 -8.28 -9.47
N LEU A 122 -27.88 -9.60 -9.38
CA LEU A 122 -28.81 -10.34 -10.22
C LEU A 122 -30.17 -10.43 -9.51
N PRO A 123 -31.26 -9.98 -10.16
CA PRO A 123 -32.58 -10.12 -9.58
C PRO A 123 -32.95 -11.60 -9.48
N LEU A 124 -33.34 -12.02 -8.28
CA LEU A 124 -33.95 -13.31 -7.99
C LEU A 124 -35.47 -13.15 -7.91
N LYS A 125 -36.22 -14.27 -7.86
CA LYS A 125 -37.67 -14.24 -7.61
C LYS A 125 -38.05 -13.52 -6.32
N ILE A 126 -37.20 -13.66 -5.30
CA ILE A 126 -37.26 -12.94 -4.03
C ILE A 126 -35.84 -12.49 -3.68
N GLY A 127 -35.60 -11.16 -3.68
CA GLY A 127 -34.30 -10.57 -3.37
C GLY A 127 -33.35 -10.42 -4.57
N SER A 128 -32.06 -10.33 -4.28
CA SER A 128 -30.99 -10.20 -5.28
C SER A 128 -29.81 -11.08 -4.88
N ASP A 129 -29.14 -11.68 -5.87
CA ASP A 129 -27.87 -12.35 -5.66
C ASP A 129 -26.77 -11.29 -5.49
N MET A 130 -26.09 -11.34 -4.36
CA MET A 130 -25.05 -10.38 -3.98
C MET A 130 -23.64 -11.00 -3.96
N THR A 131 -23.45 -12.13 -4.64
CA THR A 131 -22.19 -12.90 -4.62
C THR A 131 -20.94 -12.05 -4.96
N TYR A 132 -21.09 -11.08 -5.88
CA TYR A 132 -19.98 -10.25 -6.33
C TYR A 132 -19.89 -8.88 -5.63
N MET A 133 -20.76 -8.60 -4.64
CA MET A 133 -20.67 -7.36 -3.83
C MET A 133 -19.44 -7.30 -2.93
N GLY A 134 -18.90 -8.48 -2.58
CA GLY A 134 -17.68 -8.64 -1.78
C GLY A 134 -16.41 -8.67 -2.63
N THR A 135 -15.46 -9.46 -2.16
CA THR A 135 -14.09 -9.54 -2.73
C THR A 135 -14.04 -9.94 -4.20
N GLN A 136 -14.97 -10.76 -4.66
CA GLN A 136 -15.03 -11.25 -6.04
C GLN A 136 -15.39 -10.15 -7.06
N GLY A 137 -16.07 -9.08 -6.64
CA GLY A 137 -16.44 -7.96 -7.51
C GLY A 137 -15.43 -6.83 -7.59
N LEU A 138 -14.30 -6.90 -6.90
CA LEU A 138 -13.35 -5.78 -6.77
C LEU A 138 -12.85 -5.22 -8.11
N ILE A 139 -12.56 -6.08 -9.09
CA ILE A 139 -12.08 -5.60 -10.39
C ILE A 139 -13.18 -4.81 -11.13
N ALA A 140 -14.42 -5.30 -11.07
CA ALA A 140 -15.56 -4.56 -11.63
C ALA A 140 -15.80 -3.25 -10.85
N ALA A 141 -15.63 -3.25 -9.53
CA ALA A 141 -15.73 -2.07 -8.69
C ALA A 141 -14.70 -0.99 -9.09
N TYR A 142 -13.44 -1.38 -9.34
CA TYR A 142 -12.43 -0.45 -9.85
C TYR A 142 -12.80 0.11 -11.23
N LEU A 143 -13.30 -0.70 -12.15
CA LEU A 143 -13.76 -0.20 -13.45
C LEU A 143 -14.84 0.87 -13.30
N VAL A 144 -15.86 0.61 -12.48
CA VAL A 144 -16.91 1.59 -12.18
C VAL A 144 -16.33 2.85 -11.53
N GLY A 145 -15.50 2.66 -10.49
CA GLY A 145 -14.86 3.75 -9.74
C GLY A 145 -13.93 4.62 -10.57
N LEU A 146 -13.34 4.07 -11.65
CA LEU A 146 -12.51 4.84 -12.57
C LEU A 146 -13.30 5.50 -13.70
N ILE A 147 -14.40 4.92 -14.15
CA ILE A 147 -15.18 5.45 -15.29
C ILE A 147 -16.07 6.62 -14.86
N ILE A 148 -16.79 6.50 -13.77
CA ILE A 148 -17.79 7.51 -13.34
C ILE A 148 -17.20 8.89 -13.10
N PRO A 149 -16.04 9.07 -12.42
CA PRO A 149 -15.44 10.39 -12.28
C PRO A 149 -15.06 11.04 -13.62
N ASN A 150 -14.82 10.23 -14.67
CA ASN A 150 -14.57 10.76 -16.01
C ASN A 150 -15.86 11.30 -16.63
N ILE A 151 -17.00 10.60 -16.47
CA ILE A 151 -18.31 11.08 -16.94
C ILE A 151 -18.64 12.42 -16.26
N TYR A 152 -18.54 12.47 -14.92
CA TYR A 152 -18.75 13.71 -14.17
C TYR A 152 -17.81 14.82 -14.63
N TYR A 153 -16.51 14.54 -14.82
CA TYR A 153 -15.55 15.49 -15.28
C TYR A 153 -15.91 16.10 -16.64
N VAL A 154 -16.36 15.27 -17.59
CA VAL A 154 -16.82 15.73 -18.91
C VAL A 154 -18.05 16.61 -18.77
N CYS A 155 -19.03 16.21 -17.98
CA CYS A 155 -20.26 16.98 -17.77
C CYS A 155 -19.97 18.34 -17.11
N ILE A 156 -19.20 18.34 -16.04
CA ILE A 156 -18.89 19.57 -15.28
C ILE A 156 -18.02 20.51 -16.11
N LYS A 157 -16.96 20.01 -16.75
CA LYS A 157 -16.06 20.80 -17.58
C LYS A 157 -16.79 21.49 -18.75
N ASN A 158 -17.74 20.80 -19.36
CA ASN A 158 -18.51 21.31 -20.52
C ASN A 158 -19.84 21.97 -20.10
N ASN A 159 -20.07 22.17 -18.80
CA ASN A 159 -21.31 22.75 -18.27
C ASN A 159 -22.59 22.01 -18.69
N ILE A 160 -22.52 20.68 -18.89
CA ILE A 160 -23.66 19.81 -19.16
C ILE A 160 -24.34 19.49 -17.82
N THR A 161 -25.04 20.48 -17.28
CA THR A 161 -25.64 20.45 -15.94
C THR A 161 -26.90 21.29 -15.91
N ILE A 162 -27.79 21.04 -14.95
CA ILE A 162 -28.94 21.91 -14.69
C ILE A 162 -28.42 23.12 -13.93
N LYS A 163 -28.63 24.30 -14.52
CA LYS A 163 -28.26 25.59 -13.93
C LYS A 163 -29.47 26.22 -13.28
N LEU A 164 -29.34 26.61 -12.03
CA LEU A 164 -30.36 27.35 -11.31
C LEU A 164 -29.99 28.85 -11.22
N PRO A 165 -30.99 29.75 -11.05
CA PRO A 165 -30.75 31.17 -10.86
C PRO A 165 -29.83 31.44 -9.67
N PRO A 166 -29.05 32.59 -9.70
CA PRO A 166 -28.08 32.91 -8.62
C PRO A 166 -28.69 33.10 -7.23
N GLN A 167 -30.00 33.32 -7.15
CA GLN A 167 -30.74 33.50 -5.89
C GLN A 167 -30.95 32.20 -5.12
N VAL A 168 -30.72 31.03 -5.77
CA VAL A 168 -30.89 29.73 -5.13
C VAL A 168 -29.68 29.43 -4.27
N PRO A 169 -29.86 28.94 -3.02
CA PRO A 169 -28.77 28.53 -2.14
C PRO A 169 -27.80 27.55 -2.82
N GLY A 170 -26.49 27.73 -2.57
CA GLY A 170 -25.45 26.98 -3.29
C GLY A 170 -25.53 25.47 -3.13
N ASN A 171 -25.95 24.95 -1.97
CA ASN A 171 -26.18 23.52 -1.74
C ASN A 171 -27.28 22.93 -2.63
N ILE A 172 -28.40 23.65 -2.80
CA ILE A 172 -29.49 23.25 -3.70
C ILE A 172 -29.02 23.30 -5.16
N SER A 173 -28.35 24.39 -5.55
CA SER A 173 -27.78 24.55 -6.89
C SER A 173 -26.81 23.41 -7.23
N GLN A 174 -25.95 22.99 -6.27
CA GLN A 174 -25.04 21.86 -6.46
C GLN A 174 -25.80 20.53 -6.64
N THR A 175 -26.86 20.29 -5.89
CA THR A 175 -27.68 19.09 -6.04
C THR A 175 -28.25 18.97 -7.45
N PHE A 176 -28.84 20.06 -8.00
CA PHE A 176 -29.38 20.05 -9.36
C PHE A 176 -28.29 19.92 -10.44
N LYS A 177 -27.11 20.50 -10.20
CA LYS A 177 -25.94 20.35 -11.06
C LYS A 177 -25.49 18.90 -11.18
N ASP A 178 -25.64 18.09 -10.12
CA ASP A 178 -25.22 16.69 -10.07
C ASP A 178 -26.21 15.73 -10.77
N VAL A 179 -27.47 16.14 -11.02
CA VAL A 179 -28.52 15.27 -11.58
C VAL A 179 -28.13 14.69 -12.94
N ILE A 180 -27.68 15.52 -13.88
CA ILE A 180 -27.33 15.06 -15.24
C ILE A 180 -26.11 14.12 -15.21
N PRO A 181 -24.98 14.44 -14.55
CA PRO A 181 -23.85 13.54 -14.46
C PRO A 181 -24.19 12.20 -13.81
N MET A 182 -25.01 12.22 -12.74
CA MET A 182 -25.48 11.00 -12.07
C MET A 182 -26.36 10.16 -13.01
N ALA A 183 -27.37 10.77 -13.62
CA ALA A 183 -28.26 10.08 -14.55
C ALA A 183 -27.47 9.47 -15.73
N ALA A 184 -26.55 10.22 -16.33
CA ALA A 184 -25.70 9.73 -17.41
C ALA A 184 -24.86 8.53 -16.96
N SER A 185 -24.24 8.62 -15.78
CA SER A 185 -23.40 7.53 -15.21
C SER A 185 -24.22 6.26 -14.99
N VAL A 186 -25.34 6.36 -14.30
CA VAL A 186 -26.20 5.22 -13.98
C VAL A 186 -26.80 4.62 -15.27
N THR A 187 -27.22 5.44 -16.22
CA THR A 187 -27.77 4.97 -17.50
C THR A 187 -26.72 4.21 -18.33
N VAL A 188 -25.47 4.68 -18.36
CA VAL A 188 -24.38 3.98 -19.07
C VAL A 188 -24.19 2.58 -18.48
N PHE A 189 -24.07 2.45 -17.15
CA PHE A 189 -23.87 1.14 -16.53
C PHE A 189 -25.11 0.25 -16.59
N TRP A 190 -26.31 0.80 -16.54
CA TRP A 190 -27.56 0.08 -16.80
C TRP A 190 -27.58 -0.49 -18.23
N ALA A 191 -27.24 0.33 -19.23
CA ALA A 191 -27.18 -0.10 -20.63
C ALA A 191 -26.10 -1.18 -20.83
N VAL A 192 -24.90 -1.00 -20.23
CA VAL A 192 -23.83 -1.99 -20.25
C VAL A 192 -24.30 -3.31 -19.64
N THR A 193 -25.01 -3.28 -18.51
CA THR A 193 -25.50 -4.48 -17.83
C THR A 193 -26.46 -5.26 -18.73
N ILE A 194 -27.44 -4.56 -19.35
CA ILE A 194 -28.42 -5.20 -20.27
C ILE A 194 -27.68 -5.78 -21.47
N ALA A 195 -26.88 -4.97 -22.16
CA ALA A 195 -26.13 -5.41 -23.33
C ALA A 195 -25.27 -6.63 -23.01
N PHE A 196 -24.50 -6.56 -21.92
CA PHE A 196 -23.60 -7.63 -21.52
C PHE A 196 -24.35 -8.93 -21.21
N LYS A 197 -25.44 -8.84 -20.44
CA LYS A 197 -26.29 -9.99 -20.12
C LYS A 197 -26.93 -10.60 -21.37
N THR A 198 -27.35 -9.77 -22.32
CA THR A 198 -27.98 -10.23 -23.59
C THR A 198 -26.96 -10.96 -24.48
N PHE A 199 -25.72 -10.46 -24.59
CA PHE A 199 -24.69 -11.04 -25.46
C PHE A 199 -23.94 -12.22 -24.85
N THR A 200 -23.71 -12.23 -23.53
CA THR A 200 -22.85 -13.24 -22.86
C THR A 200 -23.64 -14.22 -21.99
N GLY A 201 -24.90 -13.93 -21.66
CA GLY A 201 -25.72 -14.71 -20.73
C GLY A 201 -25.25 -14.64 -19.27
N THR A 202 -24.24 -13.82 -18.96
CA THR A 202 -23.68 -13.68 -17.61
C THR A 202 -23.61 -12.20 -17.18
N ASN A 203 -23.31 -11.94 -15.90
CA ASN A 203 -22.97 -10.60 -15.44
C ASN A 203 -21.49 -10.27 -15.67
N LEU A 204 -21.16 -8.98 -15.75
CA LEU A 204 -19.79 -8.52 -16.02
C LEU A 204 -18.78 -8.97 -14.96
N PRO A 205 -19.02 -8.92 -13.62
CA PRO A 205 -18.09 -9.42 -12.62
C PRO A 205 -17.74 -10.90 -12.81
N LYS A 206 -18.73 -11.76 -13.05
CA LYS A 206 -18.51 -13.18 -13.32
C LYS A 206 -17.63 -13.41 -14.55
N PHE A 207 -17.92 -12.70 -15.63
CA PHE A 207 -17.13 -12.78 -16.86
C PHE A 207 -15.68 -12.34 -16.63
N ILE A 208 -15.46 -11.24 -15.91
CA ILE A 208 -14.12 -10.74 -15.56
C ILE A 208 -13.33 -11.83 -14.82
N ILE A 209 -13.94 -12.46 -13.80
CA ILE A 209 -13.27 -13.54 -13.04
C ILE A 209 -12.91 -14.71 -13.96
N GLN A 210 -13.85 -15.13 -14.83
CA GLN A 210 -13.62 -16.23 -15.76
C GLN A 210 -12.51 -15.90 -16.78
N ALA A 211 -12.55 -14.70 -17.35
CA ALA A 211 -11.55 -14.23 -18.31
C ALA A 211 -10.16 -14.09 -17.69
N LEU A 212 -10.07 -13.68 -16.42
CA LEU A 212 -8.82 -13.51 -15.70
C LEU A 212 -8.34 -14.78 -14.97
N SER A 213 -9.11 -15.85 -14.96
CA SER A 213 -8.74 -17.11 -14.30
C SER A 213 -7.36 -17.65 -14.71
N PRO A 214 -6.93 -17.61 -15.99
CA PRO A 214 -5.58 -18.01 -16.36
C PRO A 214 -4.50 -17.11 -15.73
N LEU A 215 -4.76 -15.80 -15.63
CA LEU A 215 -3.84 -14.85 -15.00
C LEU A 215 -3.74 -15.11 -13.48
N PHE A 216 -4.85 -15.42 -12.81
CA PHE A 216 -4.85 -15.79 -11.38
C PHE A 216 -4.01 -17.03 -11.12
N LYS A 217 -4.18 -18.08 -11.95
CA LYS A 217 -3.34 -19.29 -11.88
C LYS A 217 -1.87 -19.00 -12.18
N ALA A 218 -1.58 -18.14 -13.16
CA ALA A 218 -0.21 -17.76 -13.49
C ALA A 218 0.46 -16.95 -12.38
N SER A 219 -0.26 -16.03 -11.73
CA SER A 219 0.27 -15.23 -10.62
C SER A 219 0.58 -16.07 -9.38
N ASP A 220 -0.15 -17.18 -9.17
CA ASP A 220 0.08 -18.12 -8.08
C ASP A 220 1.18 -19.16 -8.41
N SER A 221 1.75 -19.15 -9.62
CA SER A 221 2.90 -19.99 -10.00
C SER A 221 4.21 -19.53 -9.34
N TYR A 222 5.23 -20.41 -9.28
CA TYR A 222 6.56 -20.02 -8.77
C TYR A 222 7.14 -18.80 -9.49
N LEU A 223 7.00 -18.74 -10.83
CA LEU A 223 7.48 -17.62 -11.63
C LEU A 223 6.65 -16.36 -11.39
N GLY A 224 5.31 -16.47 -11.35
CA GLY A 224 4.42 -15.34 -11.08
C GLY A 224 4.70 -14.69 -9.72
N LEU A 225 4.82 -15.51 -8.69
CA LEU A 225 5.17 -15.06 -7.33
C LEU A 225 6.56 -14.40 -7.28
N ALA A 226 7.56 -14.99 -7.97
CA ALA A 226 8.90 -14.42 -8.05
C ALA A 226 8.91 -13.06 -8.77
N LEU A 227 8.14 -12.92 -9.86
CA LEU A 227 8.01 -11.66 -10.58
C LEU A 227 7.35 -10.57 -9.72
N ILE A 228 6.31 -10.91 -8.97
CA ILE A 228 5.64 -9.96 -8.07
C ILE A 228 6.60 -9.51 -6.95
N ALA A 229 7.22 -10.45 -6.24
CA ALA A 229 8.14 -10.15 -5.14
C ALA A 229 9.39 -9.40 -5.64
N GLY A 230 9.99 -9.87 -6.74
CA GLY A 230 11.16 -9.25 -7.34
C GLY A 230 10.87 -7.86 -7.89
N ALA A 231 9.70 -7.62 -8.50
CA ALA A 231 9.32 -6.31 -9.00
C ALA A 231 9.17 -5.29 -7.87
N MET A 232 8.51 -5.66 -6.75
CA MET A 232 8.39 -4.76 -5.58
C MET A 232 9.76 -4.36 -5.04
N ALA A 233 10.65 -5.32 -4.85
CA ALA A 233 12.01 -5.06 -4.38
C ALA A 233 12.82 -4.25 -5.41
N PHE A 234 12.71 -4.56 -6.69
CA PHE A 234 13.41 -3.85 -7.76
C PHE A 234 12.99 -2.37 -7.85
N PHE A 235 11.69 -2.06 -7.79
CA PHE A 235 11.24 -0.66 -7.81
C PHE A 235 11.76 0.10 -6.59
N TRP A 236 11.73 -0.50 -5.39
CA TRP A 236 12.33 0.11 -4.21
C TRP A 236 13.84 0.30 -4.36
N PHE A 237 14.55 -0.66 -4.92
CA PHE A 237 15.97 -0.52 -5.22
C PHE A 237 16.24 0.67 -6.16
N CYS A 238 15.34 0.94 -7.11
CA CYS A 238 15.37 2.11 -7.99
C CYS A 238 14.96 3.43 -7.29
N GLY A 239 14.64 3.42 -6.00
CA GLY A 239 14.20 4.58 -5.23
C GLY A 239 12.73 4.93 -5.39
N VAL A 240 11.90 4.03 -5.91
CA VAL A 240 10.45 4.19 -6.04
C VAL A 240 9.75 3.13 -5.20
N GLN A 241 8.75 3.52 -4.40
CA GLN A 241 8.03 2.59 -3.53
C GLN A 241 7.36 1.46 -4.34
N GLY A 242 7.96 0.27 -4.32
CA GLY A 242 7.54 -0.88 -5.11
C GLY A 242 6.09 -1.32 -4.87
N PRO A 243 5.63 -1.50 -3.63
CA PRO A 243 4.24 -1.82 -3.34
C PRO A 243 3.24 -0.85 -3.97
N SER A 244 3.54 0.45 -4.03
CA SER A 244 2.65 1.44 -4.66
C SER A 244 2.43 1.24 -6.16
N ILE A 245 3.37 0.59 -6.84
CA ILE A 245 3.28 0.26 -8.27
C ILE A 245 2.62 -1.11 -8.47
N VAL A 246 3.02 -2.10 -7.68
CA VAL A 246 2.64 -3.50 -7.89
C VAL A 246 1.29 -3.83 -7.27
N SER A 247 1.00 -3.31 -6.05
CA SER A 247 -0.23 -3.64 -5.31
C SER A 247 -1.52 -3.38 -6.09
N PRO A 248 -1.70 -2.25 -6.80
CA PRO A 248 -2.95 -2.02 -7.53
C PRO A 248 -3.30 -3.13 -8.54
N ALA A 249 -2.28 -3.77 -9.12
CA ALA A 249 -2.47 -4.85 -10.07
C ALA A 249 -2.79 -6.19 -9.43
N VAL A 250 -2.22 -6.48 -8.25
CA VAL A 250 -2.32 -7.82 -7.63
C VAL A 250 -3.32 -7.90 -6.46
N THR A 251 -3.64 -6.78 -5.82
CA THR A 251 -4.54 -6.75 -4.64
C THR A 251 -5.90 -7.42 -4.90
N PRO A 252 -6.59 -7.22 -6.03
CA PRO A 252 -7.86 -7.88 -6.28
C PRO A 252 -7.75 -9.41 -6.27
N ILE A 253 -6.65 -9.93 -6.85
CA ILE A 253 -6.36 -11.36 -6.88
C ILE A 253 -6.09 -11.87 -5.47
N MET A 254 -5.26 -11.16 -4.71
CA MET A 254 -4.89 -11.54 -3.35
C MET A 254 -6.10 -11.62 -2.42
N ILE A 255 -7.02 -10.66 -2.51
CA ILE A 255 -8.23 -10.64 -1.68
C ILE A 255 -9.19 -11.76 -2.09
N ALA A 256 -9.38 -11.99 -3.39
CA ALA A 256 -10.19 -13.10 -3.87
C ALA A 256 -9.65 -14.45 -3.40
N ASN A 257 -8.34 -14.64 -3.46
CA ASN A 257 -7.68 -15.85 -2.97
C ASN A 257 -7.80 -16.00 -1.45
N THR A 258 -7.68 -14.92 -0.68
CA THR A 258 -7.89 -14.97 0.78
C THR A 258 -9.29 -15.43 1.13
N ALA A 259 -10.30 -14.89 0.45
CA ALA A 259 -11.69 -15.30 0.65
C ALA A 259 -11.92 -16.78 0.23
N ALA A 260 -11.31 -17.22 -0.87
CA ALA A 260 -11.37 -18.62 -1.30
C ALA A 260 -10.68 -19.55 -0.29
N ASN A 261 -9.52 -19.18 0.23
CA ASN A 261 -8.82 -19.93 1.29
C ASN A 261 -9.69 -20.09 2.54
N LEU A 262 -10.37 -19.02 2.94
CA LEU A 262 -11.28 -19.07 4.07
C LEU A 262 -12.44 -20.03 3.82
N GLN A 263 -13.06 -19.99 2.63
CA GLN A 263 -14.15 -20.91 2.26
C GLN A 263 -13.69 -22.37 2.26
N LEU A 264 -12.51 -22.65 1.70
CA LEU A 264 -11.90 -24.00 1.75
C LEU A 264 -11.70 -24.47 3.19
N TYR A 265 -11.11 -23.63 4.04
CA TYR A 265 -10.89 -23.94 5.45
C TYR A 265 -12.20 -24.20 6.20
N GLN A 266 -13.24 -23.38 5.98
CA GLN A 266 -14.56 -23.57 6.57
C GLN A 266 -15.25 -24.87 6.11
N ALA A 267 -14.96 -25.31 4.88
CA ALA A 267 -15.42 -26.60 4.35
C ALA A 267 -14.61 -27.79 4.86
N GLY A 268 -13.56 -27.57 5.66
CA GLY A 268 -12.63 -28.61 6.12
C GLY A 268 -11.62 -29.03 5.03
N GLU A 269 -11.48 -28.23 3.98
CA GLU A 269 -10.57 -28.44 2.88
C GLU A 269 -9.28 -27.64 3.07
N HIS A 270 -8.24 -27.98 2.29
CA HIS A 270 -6.93 -27.32 2.34
C HIS A 270 -6.98 -25.93 1.68
N ALA A 271 -6.64 -24.89 2.44
CA ALA A 271 -6.48 -23.53 1.94
C ALA A 271 -5.22 -23.42 1.07
N SER A 272 -5.36 -23.57 -0.25
CA SER A 272 -4.27 -23.84 -1.18
C SER A 272 -3.80 -22.65 -2.03
N HIS A 273 -4.53 -21.52 -2.05
CA HIS A 273 -4.15 -20.34 -2.81
C HIS A 273 -3.00 -19.58 -2.12
N VAL A 274 -1.82 -19.53 -2.77
CA VAL A 274 -0.58 -19.01 -2.17
C VAL A 274 -0.58 -17.47 -2.14
N LEU A 275 -0.97 -16.82 -3.24
CA LEU A 275 -1.00 -15.36 -3.35
C LEU A 275 -2.26 -14.82 -2.66
N ALA A 276 -2.26 -14.79 -1.34
CA ALA A 276 -3.30 -14.21 -0.49
C ALA A 276 -2.92 -12.78 -0.05
N TYR A 277 -3.85 -12.02 0.56
CA TYR A 277 -3.66 -10.58 0.84
C TYR A 277 -2.37 -10.29 1.62
N ASN A 278 -2.20 -10.89 2.79
CA ASN A 278 -1.01 -10.64 3.60
C ASN A 278 0.22 -11.48 3.20
N THR A 279 0.15 -12.28 2.14
CA THR A 279 1.35 -12.96 1.60
C THR A 279 2.39 -11.92 1.15
N MET A 280 1.92 -10.81 0.59
CA MET A 280 2.80 -9.70 0.22
C MET A 280 3.49 -9.08 1.44
N ASP A 281 2.74 -8.84 2.52
CA ASP A 281 3.27 -8.14 3.69
C ASP A 281 4.15 -9.03 4.57
N PHE A 282 3.69 -10.26 4.85
CA PHE A 282 4.34 -11.14 5.83
C PHE A 282 5.37 -12.09 5.24
N VAL A 283 5.28 -12.39 3.94
CA VAL A 283 6.18 -13.34 3.28
C VAL A 283 7.12 -12.64 2.31
N MET A 284 6.59 -11.92 1.30
CA MET A 284 7.42 -11.25 0.31
C MET A 284 8.14 -10.02 0.90
N ASN A 285 7.47 -9.28 1.78
CA ASN A 285 8.02 -8.11 2.45
C ASN A 285 8.23 -8.38 3.95
N PHE A 286 8.84 -9.49 4.30
CA PHE A 286 9.07 -9.92 5.67
C PHE A 286 9.90 -8.89 6.44
N GLY A 287 9.24 -8.07 7.28
CA GLY A 287 9.83 -6.91 7.94
C GLY A 287 10.11 -5.72 7.03
N GLY A 288 9.31 -5.57 5.96
CA GLY A 288 9.38 -4.52 4.95
C GLY A 288 9.97 -5.00 3.62
N THR A 289 9.85 -4.17 2.58
CA THR A 289 10.27 -4.54 1.22
C THR A 289 11.74 -4.97 1.19
N GLY A 290 12.01 -6.05 0.47
CA GLY A 290 13.33 -6.68 0.44
C GLY A 290 13.53 -7.74 1.53
N SER A 291 12.50 -8.06 2.34
CA SER A 291 12.58 -9.00 3.47
C SER A 291 13.68 -8.63 4.46
N THR A 292 13.66 -7.37 4.92
CA THR A 292 14.74 -6.77 5.72
C THR A 292 14.57 -6.96 7.23
N PHE A 293 13.65 -7.82 7.68
CA PHE A 293 13.37 -8.07 9.10
C PHE A 293 14.67 -8.31 9.90
N VAL A 294 15.50 -9.22 9.42
CA VAL A 294 16.74 -9.59 10.12
C VAL A 294 17.83 -8.52 10.03
N LEU A 295 17.79 -7.64 9.03
CA LEU A 295 18.90 -6.75 8.71
C LEU A 295 19.17 -5.71 9.83
N ALA A 296 18.13 -5.15 10.44
CA ALA A 296 18.28 -4.24 11.57
C ALA A 296 18.94 -4.93 12.78
N TYR A 297 18.55 -6.18 13.05
CA TYR A 297 19.14 -6.99 14.11
C TYR A 297 20.58 -7.39 13.79
N LEU A 298 20.89 -7.76 12.54
CA LEU A 298 22.24 -8.07 12.12
C LEU A 298 23.18 -6.86 12.25
N MET A 299 22.71 -5.65 11.96
CA MET A 299 23.47 -4.42 12.18
C MET A 299 23.77 -4.18 13.65
N LEU A 300 22.79 -4.43 14.54
CA LEU A 300 23.02 -4.29 15.99
C LEU A 300 24.05 -5.27 16.54
N ILE A 301 24.04 -6.51 16.05
CA ILE A 301 24.84 -7.61 16.60
C ILE A 301 26.23 -7.67 15.96
N PHE A 302 26.33 -7.53 14.64
CA PHE A 302 27.54 -7.84 13.88
C PHE A 302 28.27 -6.63 13.29
N ALA A 303 27.60 -5.46 13.14
CA ALA A 303 28.28 -4.29 12.57
C ALA A 303 29.38 -3.76 13.49
N ARG A 304 30.47 -3.27 12.89
CA ARG A 304 31.59 -2.60 13.57
C ARG A 304 31.55 -1.10 13.35
N SER A 305 31.10 -0.65 12.17
CA SER A 305 30.99 0.76 11.84
C SER A 305 29.99 1.48 12.77
N LYS A 306 30.29 2.72 13.08
CA LYS A 306 29.45 3.58 13.93
C LYS A 306 28.11 3.88 13.22
N GLN A 307 28.17 4.08 11.91
CA GLN A 307 26.99 4.37 11.08
C GLN A 307 26.00 3.21 11.11
N LEU A 308 26.42 1.97 10.84
CA LEU A 308 25.51 0.82 10.81
C LEU A 308 24.94 0.49 12.19
N LYS A 309 25.74 0.66 13.25
CA LYS A 309 25.24 0.51 14.64
C LYS A 309 24.16 1.54 14.96
N ALA A 310 24.35 2.80 14.56
CA ALA A 310 23.36 3.85 14.77
C ALA A 310 22.08 3.56 13.97
N THR A 311 22.22 3.16 12.71
CA THR A 311 21.10 2.74 11.85
C THR A 311 20.35 1.55 12.46
N GLY A 312 21.05 0.51 12.89
CA GLY A 312 20.45 -0.66 13.54
C GLY A 312 19.62 -0.29 14.78
N LYS A 313 20.15 0.62 15.63
CA LYS A 313 19.42 1.12 16.81
C LYS A 313 18.15 1.90 16.44
N ALA A 314 18.21 2.72 15.40
CA ALA A 314 17.06 3.49 14.96
C ALA A 314 16.01 2.62 14.25
N ALA A 315 16.44 1.56 13.58
CA ALA A 315 15.61 0.76 12.67
C ALA A 315 15.02 -0.50 13.32
N PHE A 316 15.52 -1.02 14.43
CA PHE A 316 15.11 -2.34 14.91
C PHE A 316 13.64 -2.36 15.38
N ILE A 317 13.16 -1.33 16.08
CA ILE A 317 11.73 -1.26 16.48
C ILE A 317 10.85 -1.06 15.26
N PRO A 318 11.00 0.00 14.43
CA PRO A 318 10.15 0.15 13.24
C PRO A 318 10.23 -1.06 12.31
N GLY A 319 11.43 -1.61 12.05
CA GLY A 319 11.62 -2.77 11.18
C GLY A 319 10.93 -4.04 11.69
N THR A 320 10.82 -4.21 13.02
CA THR A 320 10.01 -5.29 13.61
C THR A 320 8.54 -5.19 13.19
N PHE A 321 8.00 -3.98 13.05
CA PHE A 321 6.64 -3.68 12.63
C PHE A 321 6.53 -3.38 11.12
N SER A 322 7.42 -3.94 10.31
CA SER A 322 7.44 -3.85 8.84
C SER A 322 7.65 -2.43 8.28
N VAL A 323 8.08 -1.47 9.10
CA VAL A 323 8.46 -0.11 8.69
C VAL A 323 9.98 -0.05 8.53
N ASN A 324 10.47 -0.32 7.32
CA ASN A 324 11.90 -0.51 7.06
C ASN A 324 12.60 0.69 6.40
N GLU A 325 11.93 1.83 6.24
CA GLU A 325 12.53 3.04 5.72
C GLU A 325 13.82 3.45 6.45
N PRO A 326 13.91 3.35 7.79
CA PRO A 326 15.17 3.63 8.49
C PRO A 326 16.33 2.70 8.08
N VAL A 327 16.02 1.44 7.71
CA VAL A 327 17.03 0.51 7.17
C VAL A 327 17.42 0.94 5.77
N LEU A 328 16.46 1.23 4.90
CA LEU A 328 16.67 1.52 3.47
C LEU A 328 17.52 2.79 3.27
N PHE A 329 17.24 3.82 4.07
CA PHE A 329 17.92 5.12 3.95
C PHE A 329 19.16 5.22 4.87
N GLY A 330 19.12 4.62 6.06
CA GLY A 330 20.25 4.66 7.00
C GLY A 330 21.42 3.75 6.60
N THR A 331 21.14 2.69 5.84
CA THR A 331 22.16 1.75 5.28
C THR A 331 22.34 1.96 3.77
N PRO A 332 22.10 3.10 3.19
CA PRO A 332 21.78 3.38 1.79
C PRO A 332 21.71 2.12 0.90
N ILE A 333 20.61 1.34 1.05
CA ILE A 333 20.35 0.13 0.25
C ILE A 333 19.94 0.52 -1.16
N ILE A 334 19.19 1.62 -1.28
CA ILE A 334 18.71 2.16 -2.55
C ILE A 334 19.91 2.49 -3.44
N MET A 335 19.91 1.95 -4.65
CA MET A 335 20.99 2.10 -5.65
C MET A 335 22.36 1.57 -5.19
N ASN A 336 22.46 0.86 -4.08
CA ASN A 336 23.73 0.27 -3.61
C ASN A 336 23.92 -1.13 -4.22
N PRO A 337 24.89 -1.30 -5.13
CA PRO A 337 25.11 -2.57 -5.84
C PRO A 337 25.43 -3.76 -4.91
N ILE A 338 25.98 -3.50 -3.72
CA ILE A 338 26.29 -4.55 -2.74
C ILE A 338 25.02 -5.23 -2.27
N PHE A 339 23.95 -4.47 -2.02
CA PHE A 339 22.68 -5.01 -1.54
C PHE A 339 21.73 -5.42 -2.65
N PHE A 340 22.06 -5.22 -3.93
CA PHE A 340 21.16 -5.57 -5.05
C PHE A 340 20.70 -7.03 -5.01
N ILE A 341 21.67 -7.94 -4.87
CA ILE A 341 21.38 -9.39 -4.86
C ILE A 341 20.50 -9.80 -3.68
N PRO A 342 20.89 -9.55 -2.41
CA PRO A 342 20.07 -9.99 -1.30
C PRO A 342 18.72 -9.27 -1.26
N PHE A 343 18.65 -8.00 -1.61
CA PHE A 343 17.40 -7.23 -1.57
C PHE A 343 16.34 -7.72 -2.58
N ILE A 344 16.77 -8.22 -3.74
CA ILE A 344 15.84 -8.76 -4.77
C ILE A 344 15.55 -10.23 -4.54
N LEU A 345 16.56 -11.04 -4.18
CA LEU A 345 16.39 -12.49 -4.14
C LEU A 345 15.76 -12.99 -2.84
N THR A 346 15.99 -12.31 -1.71
CA THR A 346 15.43 -12.78 -0.42
C THR A 346 13.90 -12.87 -0.45
N PRO A 347 13.14 -11.84 -0.90
CA PRO A 347 11.69 -11.94 -1.07
C PRO A 347 11.25 -13.10 -1.98
N ILE A 348 12.01 -13.39 -3.03
CA ILE A 348 11.72 -14.47 -3.96
C ILE A 348 11.91 -15.83 -3.28
N PHE A 349 12.99 -16.01 -2.54
CA PHE A 349 13.21 -17.24 -1.79
C PHE A 349 12.14 -17.46 -0.72
N ASN A 350 11.75 -16.40 0.00
CA ASN A 350 10.73 -16.47 1.03
C ASN A 350 9.38 -16.92 0.46
N ILE A 351 8.95 -16.32 -0.66
CA ILE A 351 7.67 -16.71 -1.28
C ILE A 351 7.72 -18.12 -1.89
N TRP A 352 8.88 -18.56 -2.40
CA TRP A 352 9.06 -19.91 -2.89
C TRP A 352 9.03 -20.95 -1.77
N MET A 353 9.66 -20.68 -0.64
CA MET A 353 9.55 -21.52 0.56
C MET A 353 8.09 -21.59 1.04
N TYR A 354 7.43 -20.45 1.15
CA TYR A 354 6.02 -20.42 1.55
C TYR A 354 5.15 -21.25 0.61
N LYS A 355 5.31 -21.08 -0.70
CA LYS A 355 4.60 -21.87 -1.70
C LYS A 355 4.87 -23.37 -1.54
N PHE A 356 6.12 -23.76 -1.32
CA PHE A 356 6.49 -25.16 -1.10
C PHE A 356 5.77 -25.71 0.15
N PHE A 357 5.74 -25.00 1.25
CA PHE A 357 5.04 -25.39 2.48
C PHE A 357 3.54 -25.55 2.25
N VAL A 358 2.92 -24.65 1.51
CA VAL A 358 1.49 -24.72 1.20
C VAL A 358 1.19 -25.89 0.26
N THR A 359 1.91 -25.99 -0.87
CA THR A 359 1.52 -26.92 -1.95
C THR A 359 2.07 -28.33 -1.78
N ALA A 360 3.28 -28.49 -1.20
CA ALA A 360 3.92 -29.80 -1.05
C ALA A 360 3.77 -30.39 0.35
N LEU A 361 3.78 -29.55 1.39
CA LEU A 361 3.67 -30.02 2.78
C LEU A 361 2.26 -29.91 3.35
N GLY A 362 1.30 -29.34 2.61
CA GLY A 362 -0.10 -29.24 3.03
C GLY A 362 -0.36 -28.22 4.14
N MET A 363 0.52 -27.22 4.31
CA MET A 363 0.28 -26.11 5.22
C MET A 363 -0.87 -25.25 4.70
N ASN A 364 -1.86 -24.91 5.53
CA ASN A 364 -2.85 -23.93 5.13
C ASN A 364 -2.21 -22.60 4.77
N SER A 365 -2.63 -22.00 3.67
CA SER A 365 -2.24 -20.66 3.27
C SER A 365 -2.94 -19.60 4.12
N ILE A 366 -2.53 -18.34 3.96
CA ILE A 366 -3.14 -17.18 4.61
C ILE A 366 -4.63 -17.09 4.26
N MET A 367 -5.48 -17.10 5.28
CA MET A 367 -6.93 -17.02 5.18
C MET A 367 -7.53 -15.88 6.04
N TYR A 368 -6.75 -15.36 7.00
CA TYR A 368 -7.18 -14.24 7.84
C TYR A 368 -6.42 -12.98 7.44
N THR A 369 -7.15 -11.88 7.30
CA THR A 369 -6.55 -10.57 6.99
C THR A 369 -6.12 -9.88 8.28
N MET A 370 -4.85 -9.50 8.36
CA MET A 370 -4.22 -8.86 9.51
C MET A 370 -3.75 -7.45 9.15
N PRO A 371 -3.52 -6.57 10.15
CA PRO A 371 -2.78 -5.34 9.91
C PRO A 371 -1.40 -5.65 9.33
N TRP A 372 -1.02 -4.98 8.26
CA TRP A 372 0.28 -5.18 7.59
C TRP A 372 1.49 -4.88 8.49
N THR A 373 1.27 -4.08 9.54
CA THR A 373 2.29 -3.73 10.54
C THR A 373 2.56 -4.83 11.55
N LEU A 374 1.76 -5.92 11.57
CA LEU A 374 2.03 -7.03 12.48
C LEU A 374 3.37 -7.66 12.10
N PRO A 375 4.28 -7.94 13.09
CA PRO A 375 5.54 -8.60 12.80
C PRO A 375 5.34 -9.91 12.04
N GLY A 376 6.03 -10.09 10.89
CA GLY A 376 5.89 -11.26 10.04
C GLY A 376 6.01 -12.60 10.78
N PRO A 377 6.97 -12.77 11.74
CA PRO A 377 7.06 -13.99 12.55
C PRO A 377 5.81 -14.34 13.35
N ILE A 378 4.98 -13.37 13.68
CA ILE A 378 3.68 -13.55 14.35
C ILE A 378 2.56 -13.60 13.31
N GLY A 379 2.65 -12.74 12.29
CA GLY A 379 1.62 -12.58 11.26
C GLY A 379 1.37 -13.84 10.45
N ILE A 380 2.43 -14.56 10.04
CA ILE A 380 2.30 -15.81 9.29
C ILE A 380 1.53 -16.87 10.09
N PRO A 381 1.93 -17.25 11.32
CA PRO A 381 1.18 -18.22 12.10
C PRO A 381 -0.28 -17.83 12.34
N VAL A 382 -0.54 -16.59 12.74
CA VAL A 382 -1.90 -16.12 13.00
C VAL A 382 -2.76 -16.15 11.73
N ALA A 383 -2.23 -15.62 10.61
CA ALA A 383 -2.97 -15.53 9.36
C ALA A 383 -3.24 -16.90 8.69
N THR A 384 -2.46 -17.94 9.04
CA THR A 384 -2.63 -19.33 8.59
C THR A 384 -3.42 -20.21 9.58
N GLY A 385 -4.04 -19.60 10.60
CA GLY A 385 -4.81 -20.32 11.62
C GLY A 385 -3.93 -21.17 12.55
N PHE A 386 -2.74 -20.69 12.88
CA PHE A 386 -1.74 -21.38 13.73
C PHE A 386 -1.33 -22.77 13.20
N ALA A 387 -1.29 -22.93 11.88
CA ALA A 387 -0.78 -24.16 11.27
C ALA A 387 0.63 -24.47 11.83
N PRO A 388 0.89 -25.68 12.39
CA PRO A 388 2.19 -25.98 13.03
C PRO A 388 3.39 -25.78 12.09
N LEU A 389 3.22 -26.08 10.81
CA LEU A 389 4.25 -25.86 9.78
C LEU A 389 4.58 -24.38 9.56
N SER A 390 3.68 -23.45 9.92
CA SER A 390 3.95 -22.03 9.78
C SER A 390 5.08 -21.53 10.71
N PHE A 391 5.21 -22.13 11.90
CA PHE A 391 6.32 -21.82 12.82
C PHE A 391 7.66 -22.34 12.29
N VAL A 392 7.65 -23.53 11.67
CA VAL A 392 8.84 -24.09 11.01
C VAL A 392 9.25 -23.24 9.83
N LEU A 393 8.29 -22.81 9.01
CA LEU A 393 8.53 -21.91 7.89
C LEU A 393 9.16 -20.60 8.35
N VAL A 394 8.61 -19.95 9.37
CA VAL A 394 9.16 -18.70 9.94
C VAL A 394 10.60 -18.89 10.39
N GLY A 395 10.89 -19.98 11.09
CA GLY A 395 12.27 -20.31 11.50
C GLY A 395 13.21 -20.46 10.30
N LEU A 396 12.79 -21.15 9.25
CA LEU A 396 13.56 -21.28 8.01
C LEU A 396 13.73 -19.97 7.27
N MET A 397 12.69 -19.12 7.18
CA MET A 397 12.78 -17.80 6.58
C MET A 397 13.82 -16.92 7.30
N LEU A 398 13.81 -16.91 8.63
CA LEU A 398 14.83 -16.19 9.41
C LEU A 398 16.26 -16.68 9.12
N ILE A 399 16.46 -17.98 9.03
CA ILE A 399 17.79 -18.58 8.73
C ILE A 399 18.22 -18.17 7.32
N VAL A 400 17.33 -18.27 6.32
CA VAL A 400 17.64 -17.93 4.93
C VAL A 400 17.91 -16.43 4.80
N ASP A 401 17.10 -15.58 5.41
CA ASP A 401 17.30 -14.12 5.39
C ASP A 401 18.64 -13.73 6.03
N ILE A 402 19.02 -14.35 7.14
CA ILE A 402 20.36 -14.15 7.76
C ILE A 402 21.45 -14.59 6.79
N ALA A 403 21.34 -15.76 6.20
CA ALA A 403 22.34 -16.28 5.27
C ALA A 403 22.48 -15.39 4.01
N MET A 404 21.38 -14.83 3.53
CA MET A 404 21.36 -13.95 2.38
C MET A 404 21.96 -12.57 2.68
N TYR A 405 21.64 -11.96 3.84
CA TYR A 405 22.06 -10.60 4.14
C TYR A 405 23.43 -10.48 4.82
N LEU A 406 23.79 -11.42 5.70
CA LEU A 406 25.00 -11.31 6.54
C LEU A 406 26.32 -11.17 5.75
N PRO A 407 26.56 -11.91 4.66
CA PRO A 407 27.78 -11.75 3.87
C PRO A 407 27.93 -10.35 3.27
N PHE A 408 26.85 -9.82 2.70
CA PHE A 408 26.84 -8.52 2.05
C PHE A 408 26.94 -7.38 3.08
N LEU A 409 26.30 -7.55 4.25
CA LEU A 409 26.42 -6.61 5.36
C LEU A 409 27.86 -6.53 5.85
N LYS A 410 28.57 -7.66 6.01
CA LYS A 410 29.97 -7.69 6.42
C LYS A 410 30.89 -6.99 5.43
N VAL A 411 30.66 -7.16 4.13
CA VAL A 411 31.42 -6.47 3.08
C VAL A 411 31.23 -4.97 3.18
N TYR A 412 29.98 -4.54 3.29
CA TYR A 412 29.66 -3.11 3.42
C TYR A 412 30.16 -2.50 4.73
N ASP A 413 30.03 -3.22 5.84
CA ASP A 413 30.56 -2.80 7.16
C ASP A 413 32.08 -2.57 7.12
N SER A 414 32.82 -3.46 6.43
CA SER A 414 34.28 -3.31 6.30
C SER A 414 34.64 -2.05 5.51
N GLN A 415 33.94 -1.73 4.45
CA GLN A 415 34.15 -0.49 3.69
C GLN A 415 33.89 0.75 4.54
N LEU A 416 32.78 0.77 5.29
CA LEU A 416 32.47 1.90 6.16
C LEU A 416 33.48 2.08 7.28
N VAL A 417 34.01 0.99 7.87
CA VAL A 417 35.09 1.07 8.90
C VAL A 417 36.36 1.67 8.31
N GLU A 418 36.72 1.33 7.07
CA GLU A 418 37.87 1.93 6.38
C GLU A 418 37.66 3.43 6.15
N GLU A 419 36.46 3.83 5.66
CA GLU A 419 36.08 5.23 5.44
C GLU A 419 36.09 6.04 6.79
N GLU A 420 35.49 5.49 7.84
CA GLU A 420 35.46 6.11 9.18
C GLU A 420 36.90 6.29 9.73
N SER A 421 37.78 5.31 9.48
CA SER A 421 39.18 5.36 9.93
C SER A 421 39.99 6.40 9.17
N ALA A 422 39.77 6.49 7.83
CA ALA A 422 40.41 7.49 6.98
C ALA A 422 39.98 8.91 7.34
N ALA A 423 38.69 9.13 7.60
CA ALA A 423 38.17 10.41 8.05
C ALA A 423 38.78 10.83 9.40
N ALA A 424 38.84 9.93 10.37
CA ALA A 424 39.43 10.19 11.66
C ALA A 424 40.93 10.52 11.57
N ALA A 425 41.66 9.89 10.64
CA ALA A 425 43.07 10.19 10.40
C ALA A 425 43.26 11.57 9.75
N SER A 426 42.34 11.97 8.88
CA SER A 426 42.35 13.31 8.22
C SER A 426 42.07 14.43 9.25
N ASP A 427 41.17 14.21 10.18
CA ASP A 427 40.83 15.18 11.24
C ASP A 427 41.94 15.27 12.32
N ALA A 428 42.76 14.23 12.43
CA ALA A 428 43.89 14.18 13.38
C ALA A 428 45.19 14.82 12.86
N GLN A 429 45.28 15.18 11.55
CA GLN A 429 46.43 15.94 11.03
C GLN A 429 46.32 17.40 11.53
N PRO A 430 47.32 17.88 12.32
CA PRO A 430 47.35 19.26 12.72
C PRO A 430 47.38 20.15 11.45
N ALA A 431 46.56 21.17 11.39
CA ALA A 431 46.61 22.17 10.36
C ALA A 431 48.10 22.57 10.17
N ALA A 432 48.65 22.29 8.99
CA ALA A 432 50.02 22.69 8.66
C ALA A 432 50.14 24.17 8.98
N ILE A 433 51.09 24.47 9.90
CA ILE A 433 51.41 25.83 10.35
C ILE A 433 51.61 26.66 9.07
N ALA A 434 50.71 27.59 8.82
CA ALA A 434 50.91 28.60 7.78
C ALA A 434 52.27 29.27 8.05
N PRO A 435 53.15 29.47 7.05
CA PRO A 435 54.42 30.12 7.23
C PRO A 435 54.19 31.47 7.84
N THR A 436 54.82 31.72 9.01
CA THR A 436 54.90 33.01 9.68
C THR A 436 55.48 34.01 8.71
N VAL A 437 54.65 34.93 8.22
CA VAL A 437 55.10 36.13 7.49
C VAL A 437 55.64 37.10 8.54
N GLU A 438 56.93 37.38 8.46
CA GLU A 438 57.59 38.42 9.24
C GLU A 438 56.93 39.79 9.01
N PRO A 439 56.85 40.64 10.03
CA PRO A 439 56.22 41.96 9.90
C PRO A 439 57.15 42.93 9.19
N GLY A 440 56.89 43.20 7.91
CA GLY A 440 57.57 44.24 7.11
C GLY A 440 56.64 45.32 6.62
N VAL A 441 56.77 46.49 7.27
CA VAL A 441 56.52 47.87 6.76
C VAL A 441 55.09 48.25 6.28
N ALA A 442 54.55 49.17 7.03
CA ALA A 442 53.36 49.96 6.75
C ALA A 442 53.52 50.85 5.49
N VAL A 443 52.53 50.88 4.62
CA VAL A 443 52.17 52.13 3.84
C VAL A 443 50.66 52.28 3.82
N ALA A 444 50.23 53.47 4.18
CA ALA A 444 48.85 53.94 4.23
C ALA A 444 48.20 54.09 2.87
N GLY A 445 46.90 53.93 2.82
CA GLY A 445 46.08 54.27 1.63
C GLY A 445 44.58 54.07 1.88
N ALA A 446 43.92 55.18 2.03
CA ALA A 446 42.53 55.36 2.44
C ALA A 446 41.48 54.91 1.46
N ALA A 447 40.24 54.85 1.98
CA ALA A 447 38.95 55.18 1.41
C ALA A 447 37.96 54.03 1.12
N ALA A 448 37.04 53.85 2.00
CA ALA A 448 35.59 54.02 1.86
C ALA A 448 34.84 53.34 0.68
N ALA A 449 33.93 52.47 1.04
CA ALA A 449 32.53 52.56 0.56
C ALA A 449 31.61 51.63 1.39
N LYS A 450 30.59 52.24 1.95
CA LYS A 450 29.39 51.64 2.58
C LYS A 450 28.42 51.16 1.50
N ALA A 451 27.78 50.03 1.73
CA ALA A 451 26.37 49.68 1.35
C ALA A 451 26.08 48.32 1.99
N GLY A 452 25.18 48.08 2.91
CA GLY A 452 23.79 48.54 2.93
C GLY A 452 22.92 47.46 2.33
N GLY A 453 22.50 46.42 3.11
CA GLY A 453 21.50 45.48 2.70
C GLY A 453 20.65 45.07 3.92
N PRO A 454 19.33 44.83 3.77
CA PRO A 454 18.35 45.03 4.82
C PRO A 454 18.18 43.81 5.73
N GLU A 455 18.04 44.14 6.98
CA GLU A 455 17.58 43.34 8.09
C GLU A 455 16.09 42.97 7.89
N VAL A 456 15.76 41.67 7.87
CA VAL A 456 14.37 41.20 7.91
C VAL A 456 14.03 40.88 9.35
N ALA A 457 13.17 41.71 9.93
CA ALA A 457 12.58 41.52 11.24
C ALA A 457 11.65 40.32 11.26
N VAL A 458 11.84 39.44 12.22
CA VAL A 458 10.91 38.37 12.58
C VAL A 458 9.94 38.92 13.61
N GLU A 459 8.68 39.06 13.26
CA GLU A 459 7.59 39.41 14.17
C GLU A 459 7.08 38.15 14.87
N GLU A 460 7.13 38.13 16.19
CA GLU A 460 6.45 37.16 17.06
C GLU A 460 4.93 37.48 17.13
N PRO A 461 4.03 36.49 17.08
CA PRO A 461 2.61 36.75 17.31
C PRO A 461 2.30 36.85 18.81
N LYS A 462 1.70 37.94 19.19
CA LYS A 462 1.16 38.22 20.51
C LYS A 462 0.02 37.29 20.88
N THR A 463 0.13 36.67 22.04
CA THR A 463 -0.94 36.02 22.74
C THR A 463 -1.96 36.97 23.31
N GLU A 464 -3.20 36.91 22.85
CA GLU A 464 -4.33 37.60 23.46
C GLU A 464 -5.15 36.62 24.29
N HIS A 465 -5.24 36.92 25.58
CA HIS A 465 -6.10 36.25 26.56
C HIS A 465 -7.57 36.57 26.28
N LEU A 466 -8.40 35.55 26.18
CA LEU A 466 -9.83 35.69 26.44
C LEU A 466 -10.34 34.53 27.28
N ASN A 467 -10.63 34.92 28.51
CA ASN A 467 -11.24 34.12 29.58
C ASN A 467 -12.78 34.29 29.50
N LYS A 468 -13.55 33.25 29.53
CA LYS A 468 -14.62 32.89 30.49
C LYS A 468 -15.67 31.95 29.90
N PRO A 469 -16.22 31.09 30.73
CA PRO A 469 -17.13 30.02 30.28
C PRO A 469 -18.60 30.48 30.34
N THR A 470 -19.44 29.93 29.49
CA THR A 470 -20.90 29.98 29.66
C THR A 470 -21.46 28.57 29.63
N ASN A 471 -21.90 28.11 30.77
CA ASN A 471 -22.87 27.03 30.95
C ASN A 471 -24.18 27.39 30.26
N VAL A 472 -24.76 26.48 29.48
CA VAL A 472 -26.21 26.28 29.40
C VAL A 472 -26.49 24.79 29.20
N LEU A 473 -27.16 24.20 30.15
CA LEU A 473 -27.96 22.99 30.10
C LEU A 473 -29.12 23.17 29.09
N VAL A 474 -29.40 22.22 28.28
CA VAL A 474 -30.60 21.35 28.19
C VAL A 474 -30.28 20.24 27.24
#